data_1222b66fdc5a5af8266cdaf2aee44742
#
_entry.id   1222b66fdc5a5af8266cdaf2aee44742
#
_cell.length_a   1.000
_cell.length_b   1.000
_cell.length_c   1.000
_cell.angle_alpha   90.00
_cell.angle_beta   90.00
_cell.angle_gamma   90.00
#
_symmetry.space_group_name_H-M   'P 1'
#
loop_
_entity.id
_entity.type
_entity.pdbx_description
1 polymer ?
#
loop_
_entity_poly.entity_id
_entity_poly.type
_entity_poly.pdbx_seq_one_letter_code
_entity_poly.pdbx_strand_id
1 'polypeptide(L)'
;TKMYNIKSKKYLYNKEPYDIEIIDNNFQLLAISLNETSTGIMCNNDKIKEIRNKFKNSLIALDCVSGSPCIPFNPNEVDTFYFSVQKCFGLPSGLGVWIYNDKCIEANQKKVELNEITGSYHSLEKLHKMNLKFQTPETPNILGIYLLMKVTEDMIRNGIDNLRRDTNYKSTLIYDTIKKNEKLNCSIINKEIQSKTIIVADTINNSQILIDKLKSKNLIIGKGYMNNNSQIRIANFPTHSKESIELLCDEINKI
;
A
#
# COMPACT_ATOMS: atom_id res chain seq x y z
N THR A 1 6.32 -9.15 19.26
CA THR A 1 7.69 -9.65 19.06
C THR A 1 8.20 -10.51 20.21
N LYS A 2 7.78 -10.27 21.47
CA LYS A 2 8.17 -11.12 22.62
C LYS A 2 7.78 -12.58 22.44
N MET A 3 6.59 -12.83 21.91
CA MET A 3 6.06 -14.19 21.71
C MET A 3 6.92 -15.01 20.74
N TYR A 4 7.53 -14.38 19.74
CA TYR A 4 8.33 -15.05 18.71
C TYR A 4 9.83 -14.79 18.85
N ASN A 5 10.27 -14.21 19.97
CA ASN A 5 11.67 -13.85 20.21
C ASN A 5 12.32 -13.02 19.06
N ILE A 6 11.52 -12.14 18.43
CA ILE A 6 11.98 -11.31 17.31
C ILE A 6 12.60 -10.02 17.87
N LYS A 7 13.86 -9.77 17.54
CA LYS A 7 14.49 -8.46 17.72
C LYS A 7 14.13 -7.58 16.52
N SER A 8 13.55 -6.43 16.78
CA SER A 8 13.15 -5.51 15.70
C SER A 8 13.65 -4.10 15.97
N LYS A 9 14.01 -3.39 14.91
CA LYS A 9 14.33 -1.99 14.91
C LYS A 9 13.43 -1.29 13.88
N LYS A 10 12.80 -0.20 14.30
CA LYS A 10 11.95 0.61 13.44
C LYS A 10 12.72 1.87 13.07
N TYR A 11 12.84 2.12 11.76
CA TYR A 11 13.39 3.34 11.23
C TYR A 11 12.24 4.26 10.79
N LEU A 12 12.24 5.48 11.31
CA LEU A 12 11.29 6.52 10.92
C LEU A 12 12.05 7.58 10.14
N TYR A 13 11.54 7.94 8.98
CA TYR A 13 12.09 9.04 8.20
C TYR A 13 11.25 10.31 8.42
N ASN A 14 11.94 11.42 8.63
CA ASN A 14 11.30 12.72 8.84
C ASN A 14 11.42 13.64 7.63
N LYS A 15 12.50 13.53 6.86
CA LYS A 15 12.80 14.42 5.74
C LYS A 15 13.01 13.66 4.44
N GLU A 16 13.82 12.61 4.46
CA GLU A 16 14.16 11.78 3.30
C GLU A 16 13.53 10.40 3.46
N PRO A 17 12.36 10.17 2.84
CA PRO A 17 11.70 8.88 2.90
C PRO A 17 12.57 7.80 2.25
N TYR A 18 12.61 6.64 2.88
CA TYR A 18 13.41 5.49 2.46
C TYR A 18 14.92 5.78 2.40
N ASP A 19 15.41 6.66 3.28
CA ASP A 19 16.86 6.84 3.46
C ASP A 19 17.47 5.54 3.99
N ILE A 20 18.09 4.81 3.06
CA ILE A 20 18.69 3.50 3.36
C ILE A 20 20.07 3.61 4.02
N GLU A 21 20.68 4.79 4.03
CA GLU A 21 22.00 4.99 4.64
C GLU A 21 21.94 4.90 6.17
N ILE A 22 20.79 5.23 6.76
CA ILE A 22 20.57 5.10 8.20
C ILE A 22 20.26 3.67 8.65
N ILE A 23 20.04 2.73 7.69
CA ILE A 23 19.67 1.36 8.01
C ILE A 23 20.92 0.54 8.24
N ASP A 24 21.01 -0.05 9.42
CA ASP A 24 22.05 -1.01 9.79
C ASP A 24 21.96 -2.27 8.87
N ASN A 25 23.10 -2.80 8.45
CA ASN A 25 23.15 -3.96 7.55
C ASN A 25 22.99 -5.32 8.29
N ASN A 26 22.84 -5.32 9.59
CA ASN A 26 22.78 -6.54 10.40
C ASN A 26 21.33 -6.94 10.71
N PHE A 27 20.57 -7.32 9.67
CA PHE A 27 19.21 -7.85 9.82
C PHE A 27 18.93 -8.95 8.79
N GLN A 28 18.00 -9.83 9.12
CA GLN A 28 17.55 -10.92 8.26
C GLN A 28 16.39 -10.53 7.34
N LEU A 29 15.55 -9.62 7.79
CA LEU A 29 14.35 -9.18 7.09
C LEU A 29 14.21 -7.65 7.16
N LEU A 30 14.02 -7.02 6.01
CA LEU A 30 13.60 -5.64 5.86
C LEU A 30 12.15 -5.59 5.41
N ALA A 31 11.29 -4.96 6.20
CA ALA A 31 9.89 -4.70 5.83
C ALA A 31 9.73 -3.23 5.42
N ILE A 32 9.20 -3.00 4.23
CA ILE A 32 8.95 -1.65 3.68
C ILE A 32 7.54 -1.56 3.10
N SER A 33 6.99 -0.35 3.02
CA SER A 33 5.70 -0.09 2.40
C SER A 33 5.88 0.41 0.97
N LEU A 34 5.17 -0.18 -0.01
CA LEU A 34 5.09 0.35 -1.36
C LEU A 34 4.40 1.72 -1.37
N ASN A 35 3.41 1.88 -0.50
CA ASN A 35 2.62 3.09 -0.38
C ASN A 35 2.19 3.30 1.08
N GLU A 36 2.63 4.41 1.68
CA GLU A 36 2.32 4.72 3.07
C GLU A 36 1.02 5.52 3.16
N THR A 37 -0.01 4.87 3.69
CA THR A 37 -1.38 5.43 3.75
C THR A 37 -1.50 6.65 4.67
N SER A 38 -0.65 6.76 5.68
CA SER A 38 -0.73 7.85 6.67
C SER A 38 -0.12 9.15 6.17
N THR A 39 0.87 9.06 5.29
CA THR A 39 1.65 10.21 4.81
C THR A 39 1.39 10.56 3.35
N GLY A 40 0.89 9.61 2.55
CA GLY A 40 0.77 9.78 1.11
C GLY A 40 2.09 9.65 0.36
N ILE A 41 3.07 8.93 0.93
CA ILE A 41 4.36 8.66 0.30
C ILE A 41 4.35 7.29 -0.36
N MET A 42 4.90 7.19 -1.57
CA MET A 42 5.14 5.92 -2.23
C MET A 42 6.64 5.62 -2.37
N CYS A 43 6.98 4.34 -2.32
CA CYS A 43 8.28 3.81 -2.70
C CYS A 43 8.24 3.45 -4.19
N ASN A 44 8.96 4.18 -5.04
CA ASN A 44 9.00 3.87 -6.45
C ASN A 44 9.90 2.65 -6.75
N ASN A 45 9.80 2.13 -7.97
CA ASN A 45 10.53 0.93 -8.37
C ASN A 45 12.06 1.10 -8.30
N ASP A 46 12.58 2.28 -8.61
CA ASP A 46 14.02 2.56 -8.58
C ASP A 46 14.56 2.51 -7.15
N LYS A 47 13.80 3.03 -6.19
CA LYS A 47 14.15 2.94 -4.77
C LYS A 47 14.09 1.50 -4.27
N ILE A 48 13.13 0.69 -4.68
CA ILE A 48 13.08 -0.74 -4.34
C ILE A 48 14.31 -1.47 -4.87
N LYS A 49 14.72 -1.18 -6.11
CA LYS A 49 15.94 -1.73 -6.72
C LYS A 49 17.21 -1.29 -5.97
N GLU A 50 17.30 -0.04 -5.57
CA GLU A 50 18.39 0.49 -4.74
C GLU A 50 18.48 -0.25 -3.39
N ILE A 51 17.33 -0.44 -2.72
CA ILE A 51 17.22 -1.21 -1.49
C ILE A 51 17.70 -2.65 -1.70
N ARG A 52 17.25 -3.32 -2.76
CA ARG A 52 17.70 -4.68 -3.09
C ARG A 52 19.20 -4.75 -3.31
N ASN A 53 19.77 -3.79 -4.03
CA ASN A 53 21.20 -3.75 -4.32
C ASN A 53 22.06 -3.57 -3.05
N LYS A 54 21.58 -2.79 -2.10
CA LYS A 54 22.26 -2.58 -0.81
C LYS A 54 22.12 -3.80 0.10
N PHE A 55 20.94 -4.41 0.17
CA PHE A 55 20.63 -5.50 1.11
C PHE A 55 20.46 -6.86 0.42
N LYS A 56 21.47 -7.27 -0.35
CA LYS A 56 21.43 -8.49 -1.20
C LYS A 56 21.15 -9.78 -0.43
N ASN A 57 21.60 -9.85 0.82
CA ASN A 57 21.54 -11.06 1.66
C ASN A 57 20.32 -11.09 2.59
N SER A 58 19.59 -10.01 2.70
CA SER A 58 18.40 -9.92 3.56
C SER A 58 17.14 -10.21 2.76
N LEU A 59 16.14 -10.78 3.39
CA LEU A 59 14.80 -10.87 2.82
C LEU A 59 14.16 -9.48 2.80
N ILE A 60 13.47 -9.16 1.72
CA ILE A 60 12.69 -7.92 1.58
C ILE A 60 11.22 -8.26 1.50
N ALA A 61 10.45 -7.75 2.46
CA ALA A 61 9.00 -7.85 2.51
C ALA A 61 8.37 -6.50 2.12
N LEU A 62 7.48 -6.51 1.14
CA LEU A 62 6.82 -5.30 0.65
C LEU A 62 5.32 -5.30 0.99
N ASP A 63 4.89 -4.30 1.77
CA ASP A 63 3.48 -4.02 1.99
C ASP A 63 2.91 -3.30 0.77
N CYS A 64 2.06 -3.99 0.01
CA CYS A 64 1.41 -3.48 -1.20
C CYS A 64 -0.06 -3.13 -0.99
N VAL A 65 -0.56 -3.12 0.26
CA VAL A 65 -1.99 -3.04 0.58
C VAL A 65 -2.68 -1.84 -0.07
N SER A 66 -2.09 -0.65 -0.02
CA SER A 66 -2.73 0.55 -0.57
C SER A 66 -2.16 1.00 -1.93
N GLY A 67 -1.25 0.23 -2.52
CA GLY A 67 -0.56 0.58 -3.77
C GLY A 67 -0.86 -0.36 -4.94
N SER A 68 -0.81 -1.67 -4.72
CA SER A 68 -0.96 -2.67 -5.79
C SER A 68 -2.43 -2.86 -6.20
N PRO A 69 -2.69 -3.00 -7.53
CA PRO A 69 -1.77 -3.07 -8.66
C PRO A 69 -1.48 -1.70 -9.33
N CYS A 70 -1.99 -0.59 -8.76
CA CYS A 70 -1.92 0.74 -9.36
C CYS A 70 -0.50 1.33 -9.38
N ILE A 71 0.29 1.06 -8.33
CA ILE A 71 1.69 1.46 -8.24
C ILE A 71 2.55 0.28 -8.70
N PRO A 72 3.29 0.41 -9.82
CA PRO A 72 4.10 -0.67 -10.34
C PRO A 72 5.36 -0.88 -9.49
N PHE A 73 5.77 -2.13 -9.36
CA PHE A 73 7.09 -2.52 -8.86
C PHE A 73 7.53 -3.82 -9.56
N ASN A 74 8.82 -4.09 -9.56
CA ASN A 74 9.36 -5.36 -10.07
C ASN A 74 9.33 -6.41 -8.94
N PRO A 75 8.51 -7.46 -9.04
CA PRO A 75 8.42 -8.49 -8.00
C PRO A 75 9.71 -9.28 -7.80
N ASN A 76 10.64 -9.28 -8.77
CA ASN A 76 11.94 -9.94 -8.64
C ASN A 76 12.91 -9.20 -7.70
N GLU A 77 12.61 -7.95 -7.34
CA GLU A 77 13.41 -7.16 -6.40
C GLU A 77 13.02 -7.38 -4.92
N VAL A 78 11.97 -8.15 -4.67
CA VAL A 78 11.48 -8.45 -3.31
C VAL A 78 11.33 -9.96 -3.12
N ASP A 79 11.37 -10.42 -1.88
CA ASP A 79 11.24 -11.86 -1.60
C ASP A 79 9.81 -12.23 -1.22
N THR A 80 9.08 -11.29 -0.69
CA THR A 80 7.66 -11.46 -0.37
C THR A 80 6.92 -10.13 -0.44
N PHE A 81 5.65 -10.21 -0.84
CA PHE A 81 4.74 -9.07 -0.79
C PHE A 81 3.31 -9.53 -0.50
N TYR A 82 2.53 -8.62 0.01
CA TYR A 82 1.13 -8.90 0.33
C TYR A 82 0.24 -7.71 0.04
N PHE A 83 -1.02 -8.01 -0.22
CA PHE A 83 -2.07 -7.01 -0.37
C PHE A 83 -3.40 -7.52 0.15
N SER A 84 -4.34 -6.61 0.36
CA SER A 84 -5.72 -6.91 0.67
C SER A 84 -6.65 -6.36 -0.41
N VAL A 85 -7.75 -7.06 -0.64
CA VAL A 85 -8.58 -6.86 -1.84
C VAL A 85 -9.50 -5.62 -1.78
N GLN A 86 -9.74 -5.05 -0.60
CA GLN A 86 -10.65 -3.91 -0.41
C GLN A 86 -10.07 -2.53 -0.75
N LYS A 87 -8.86 -2.47 -1.28
CA LYS A 87 -8.20 -1.24 -1.72
C LYS A 87 -8.26 -1.12 -3.24
N CYS A 88 -7.14 -1.23 -3.92
CA CYS A 88 -7.06 -1.04 -5.36
C CYS A 88 -7.77 -2.14 -6.19
N PHE A 89 -8.10 -3.29 -5.61
CA PHE A 89 -8.94 -4.30 -6.28
C PHE A 89 -10.44 -4.03 -6.13
N GLY A 90 -10.85 -3.12 -5.24
CA GLY A 90 -12.23 -2.66 -5.12
C GLY A 90 -13.24 -3.69 -4.64
N LEU A 91 -12.79 -4.72 -3.93
CA LEU A 91 -13.63 -5.80 -3.43
C LEU A 91 -14.02 -5.59 -1.95
N PRO A 92 -14.99 -6.31 -1.43
CA PRO A 92 -15.27 -6.36 0.01
C PRO A 92 -14.03 -6.82 0.79
N SER A 93 -13.86 -6.29 2.00
CA SER A 93 -12.80 -6.74 2.92
C SER A 93 -12.99 -8.20 3.35
N GLY A 94 -11.92 -8.85 3.84
CA GLY A 94 -11.96 -10.22 4.35
C GLY A 94 -11.13 -11.23 3.56
N LEU A 95 -10.32 -10.74 2.60
CA LEU A 95 -9.33 -11.56 1.88
C LEU A 95 -8.00 -10.81 1.79
N GLY A 96 -6.94 -11.46 2.23
CA GLY A 96 -5.55 -11.06 2.04
C GLY A 96 -4.85 -12.03 1.10
N VAL A 97 -3.96 -11.52 0.27
CA VAL A 97 -3.12 -12.31 -0.63
C VAL A 97 -1.67 -12.13 -0.22
N TRP A 98 -0.97 -13.25 -0.05
CA TRP A 98 0.45 -13.27 0.31
C TRP A 98 1.23 -14.05 -0.73
N ILE A 99 2.23 -13.42 -1.32
CA ILE A 99 3.10 -13.97 -2.35
C ILE A 99 4.53 -14.00 -1.80
N TYR A 100 5.23 -15.10 -1.97
CA TYR A 100 6.58 -15.31 -1.47
C TYR A 100 7.38 -16.21 -2.41
N ASN A 101 8.70 -16.07 -2.40
CA ASN A 101 9.63 -16.88 -3.17
C ASN A 101 10.27 -18.00 -2.34
N ASP A 102 11.10 -18.82 -2.98
CA ASP A 102 11.76 -19.98 -2.36
C ASP A 102 12.70 -19.57 -1.22
N LYS A 103 13.33 -18.39 -1.27
CA LYS A 103 14.18 -17.91 -0.16
C LYS A 103 13.40 -17.75 1.14
N CYS A 104 12.11 -17.36 1.07
CA CYS A 104 11.25 -17.30 2.24
C CYS A 104 10.99 -18.70 2.82
N ILE A 105 10.80 -19.70 1.96
CA ILE A 105 10.60 -21.11 2.36
C ILE A 105 11.87 -21.63 3.04
N GLU A 106 13.04 -21.44 2.43
CA GLU A 106 14.32 -21.84 2.99
C GLU A 106 14.61 -21.19 4.35
N ALA A 107 14.32 -19.89 4.47
CA ALA A 107 14.49 -19.18 5.74
C ALA A 107 13.54 -19.70 6.84
N ASN A 108 12.32 -20.06 6.47
CA ASN A 108 11.36 -20.67 7.39
C ASN A 108 11.79 -22.09 7.82
N GLN A 109 12.29 -22.91 6.90
CA GLN A 109 12.78 -24.25 7.19
C GLN A 109 13.93 -24.23 8.21
N LYS A 110 14.90 -23.34 8.04
CA LYS A 110 15.99 -23.15 9.01
C LYS A 110 15.49 -22.83 10.41
N LYS A 111 14.42 -22.04 10.53
CA LYS A 111 13.81 -21.71 11.82
C LYS A 111 13.10 -22.92 12.44
N VAL A 112 12.41 -23.70 11.64
CA VAL A 112 11.76 -24.96 12.09
C VAL A 112 12.82 -25.96 12.59
N GLU A 113 13.92 -26.12 11.88
CA GLU A 113 15.04 -26.99 12.28
C GLU A 113 15.68 -26.57 13.60
N LEU A 114 15.71 -25.26 13.88
CA LEU A 114 16.18 -24.70 15.15
C LEU A 114 15.12 -24.73 16.26
N ASN A 115 13.97 -25.35 16.03
CA ASN A 115 12.82 -25.37 16.95
C ASN A 115 12.35 -23.96 17.34
N GLU A 116 12.53 -22.95 16.47
CA GLU A 116 11.99 -21.63 16.68
C GLU A 116 10.47 -21.59 16.38
N ILE A 117 9.74 -20.78 17.15
CA ILE A 117 8.32 -20.59 16.88
C ILE A 117 8.11 -19.78 15.62
N THR A 118 7.52 -20.38 14.59
CA THR A 118 7.28 -19.75 13.26
C THR A 118 5.84 -19.32 13.06
N GLY A 119 5.06 -19.27 14.09
CA GLY A 119 3.63 -18.96 14.07
C GLY A 119 2.76 -20.18 14.32
N SER A 120 1.46 -19.99 14.24
CA SER A 120 0.47 -21.05 14.44
C SER A 120 -0.42 -21.23 13.20
N TYR A 121 -1.52 -20.47 13.14
CA TYR A 121 -2.50 -20.56 12.05
C TYR A 121 -1.93 -20.09 10.71
N HIS A 122 -1.24 -18.94 10.69
CA HIS A 122 -0.62 -18.35 9.50
C HIS A 122 0.88 -18.63 9.39
N SER A 123 1.36 -19.76 9.91
CA SER A 123 2.75 -20.15 9.68
C SER A 123 2.98 -20.43 8.20
N LEU A 124 4.13 -19.95 7.65
CA LEU A 124 4.47 -20.16 6.26
C LEU A 124 4.53 -21.67 5.92
N GLU A 125 5.07 -22.47 6.82
CA GLU A 125 5.13 -23.93 6.67
C GLU A 125 3.73 -24.53 6.44
N LYS A 126 2.75 -24.21 7.30
CA LYS A 126 1.38 -24.73 7.19
C LYS A 126 0.70 -24.26 5.91
N LEU A 127 0.81 -22.96 5.62
CA LEU A 127 0.23 -22.36 4.40
C LEU A 127 0.84 -22.96 3.14
N HIS A 128 2.16 -23.07 3.07
CA HIS A 128 2.86 -23.65 1.93
C HIS A 128 2.49 -25.12 1.70
N LYS A 129 2.48 -25.94 2.76
CA LYS A 129 2.08 -27.35 2.72
C LYS A 129 0.65 -27.53 2.20
N MET A 130 -0.26 -26.65 2.58
CA MET A 130 -1.65 -26.71 2.09
C MET A 130 -1.76 -26.20 0.65
N ASN A 131 -1.01 -25.13 0.29
CA ASN A 131 -0.95 -24.61 -1.07
C ASN A 131 -0.49 -25.66 -2.09
N LEU A 132 0.51 -26.48 -1.78
CA LEU A 132 0.97 -27.59 -2.63
C LEU A 132 -0.12 -28.65 -2.89
N LYS A 133 -1.14 -28.71 -2.06
CA LYS A 133 -2.31 -29.59 -2.20
C LYS A 133 -3.53 -28.86 -2.81
N PHE A 134 -3.38 -27.61 -3.24
CA PHE A 134 -4.48 -26.76 -3.68
C PHE A 134 -5.57 -26.60 -2.60
N GLN A 135 -5.16 -26.48 -1.35
CA GLN A 135 -6.03 -26.37 -0.18
C GLN A 135 -5.64 -25.15 0.67
N THR A 136 -6.51 -24.78 1.57
CA THR A 136 -6.28 -23.82 2.66
C THR A 136 -6.36 -24.54 4.01
N PRO A 137 -5.72 -24.04 5.07
CA PRO A 137 -5.79 -24.67 6.40
C PRO A 137 -7.20 -24.77 6.96
N GLU A 138 -8.07 -23.84 6.59
CA GLU A 138 -9.47 -23.74 7.00
C GLU A 138 -10.33 -23.41 5.77
N THR A 139 -11.66 -23.46 5.91
CA THR A 139 -12.57 -23.08 4.83
C THR A 139 -12.31 -21.64 4.38
N PRO A 140 -11.95 -21.41 3.11
CA PRO A 140 -11.59 -20.08 2.64
C PRO A 140 -12.81 -19.21 2.34
N ASN A 141 -12.60 -17.90 2.19
CA ASN A 141 -13.58 -16.99 1.62
C ASN A 141 -13.71 -17.23 0.10
N ILE A 142 -14.46 -18.26 -0.29
CA ILE A 142 -14.61 -18.69 -1.68
C ILE A 142 -15.15 -17.57 -2.57
N LEU A 143 -16.16 -16.82 -2.08
CA LEU A 143 -16.72 -15.70 -2.82
C LEU A 143 -15.65 -14.61 -3.08
N GLY A 144 -14.86 -14.25 -2.06
CA GLY A 144 -13.78 -13.28 -2.21
C GLY A 144 -12.71 -13.73 -3.20
N ILE A 145 -12.35 -15.02 -3.21
CA ILE A 145 -11.39 -15.60 -4.17
C ILE A 145 -11.96 -15.56 -5.59
N TYR A 146 -13.23 -15.94 -5.77
CA TYR A 146 -13.90 -15.88 -7.08
C TYR A 146 -13.98 -14.44 -7.61
N LEU A 147 -14.37 -13.50 -6.76
CA LEU A 147 -14.44 -12.08 -7.14
C LEU A 147 -13.05 -11.53 -7.49
N LEU A 148 -12.00 -11.89 -6.74
CA LEU A 148 -10.64 -11.50 -7.06
C LEU A 148 -10.19 -12.02 -8.43
N MET A 149 -10.51 -13.29 -8.73
CA MET A 149 -10.27 -13.87 -10.06
C MET A 149 -10.94 -13.02 -11.15
N LYS A 150 -12.23 -12.68 -10.99
CA LYS A 150 -12.96 -11.89 -11.99
C LYS A 150 -12.41 -10.49 -12.17
N VAL A 151 -12.06 -9.80 -11.08
CA VAL A 151 -11.46 -8.45 -11.14
C VAL A 151 -10.10 -8.50 -11.81
N THR A 152 -9.27 -9.50 -11.50
CA THR A 152 -7.94 -9.63 -12.14
C THR A 152 -8.06 -9.99 -13.62
N GLU A 153 -9.01 -10.83 -14.03
CA GLU A 153 -9.32 -11.10 -15.44
C GLU A 153 -9.71 -9.80 -16.18
N ASP A 154 -10.56 -8.97 -15.56
CA ASP A 154 -10.96 -7.69 -16.13
C ASP A 154 -9.80 -6.71 -16.24
N MET A 155 -8.96 -6.62 -15.22
CA MET A 155 -7.75 -5.77 -15.23
C MET A 155 -6.76 -6.19 -16.33
N ILE A 156 -6.59 -7.48 -16.54
CA ILE A 156 -5.74 -8.02 -17.61
C ILE A 156 -6.34 -7.71 -18.98
N ARG A 157 -7.64 -7.97 -19.17
CA ARG A 157 -8.36 -7.75 -20.43
C ARG A 157 -8.36 -6.27 -20.84
N ASN A 158 -8.56 -5.38 -19.88
CA ASN A 158 -8.56 -3.93 -20.10
C ASN A 158 -7.15 -3.32 -20.17
N GLY A 159 -6.14 -4.09 -19.79
CA GLY A 159 -4.74 -3.71 -19.73
C GLY A 159 -4.39 -2.96 -18.44
N ILE A 160 -3.44 -3.51 -17.70
CA ILE A 160 -2.97 -2.93 -16.43
C ILE A 160 -2.39 -1.52 -16.58
N ASP A 161 -1.79 -1.22 -17.73
CA ASP A 161 -1.24 0.10 -18.00
C ASP A 161 -2.32 1.16 -18.21
N ASN A 162 -3.50 0.77 -18.73
CA ASN A 162 -4.65 1.66 -18.80
C ASN A 162 -5.13 2.04 -17.39
N LEU A 163 -5.27 1.07 -16.51
CA LEU A 163 -5.61 1.30 -15.11
C LEU A 163 -4.62 2.24 -14.41
N ARG A 164 -3.32 2.04 -14.65
CA ARG A 164 -2.26 2.90 -14.10
C ARG A 164 -2.30 4.31 -14.66
N ARG A 165 -2.54 4.47 -15.97
CA ARG A 165 -2.72 5.80 -16.61
C ARG A 165 -3.91 6.54 -16.01
N ASP A 166 -5.03 5.86 -15.83
CA ASP A 166 -6.24 6.44 -15.23
C ASP A 166 -6.02 6.84 -13.78
N THR A 167 -5.32 6.00 -13.01
CA THR A 167 -4.93 6.32 -11.63
C THR A 167 -4.01 7.53 -11.58
N ASN A 168 -3.05 7.63 -12.50
CA ASN A 168 -2.13 8.76 -12.58
C ASN A 168 -2.84 10.05 -13.01
N TYR A 169 -3.73 9.99 -14.00
CA TYR A 169 -4.57 11.13 -14.40
C TYR A 169 -5.33 11.70 -13.20
N LYS A 170 -6.08 10.84 -12.50
CA LYS A 170 -6.88 11.24 -11.34
C LYS A 170 -6.02 11.81 -10.21
N SER A 171 -4.89 11.19 -9.90
CA SER A 171 -3.98 11.70 -8.86
C SER A 171 -3.39 13.06 -9.23
N THR A 172 -3.00 13.25 -10.49
CA THR A 172 -2.47 14.53 -10.99
C THR A 172 -3.53 15.63 -10.84
N LEU A 173 -4.76 15.35 -11.23
CA LEU A 173 -5.88 16.31 -11.10
C LEU A 173 -6.09 16.71 -9.64
N ILE A 174 -6.10 15.75 -8.70
CA ILE A 174 -6.24 16.03 -7.27
C ILE A 174 -5.08 16.90 -6.76
N TYR A 175 -3.83 16.55 -7.09
CA TYR A 175 -2.66 17.33 -6.66
C TYR A 175 -2.67 18.75 -7.23
N ASP A 176 -3.08 18.93 -8.48
CA ASP A 176 -3.17 20.24 -9.12
C ASP A 176 -4.30 21.08 -8.51
N THR A 177 -5.41 20.45 -8.14
CA THR A 177 -6.51 21.10 -7.40
C THR A 177 -6.03 21.57 -6.02
N ILE A 178 -5.34 20.72 -5.27
CA ILE A 178 -4.78 21.09 -3.95
C ILE A 178 -3.81 22.27 -4.08
N LYS A 179 -2.94 22.28 -5.09
CA LYS A 179 -1.95 23.36 -5.31
C LYS A 179 -2.59 24.70 -5.67
N LYS A 180 -3.74 24.69 -6.34
CA LYS A 180 -4.47 25.91 -6.73
C LYS A 180 -5.34 26.46 -5.60
N ASN A 181 -5.67 25.66 -4.60
CA ASN A 181 -6.54 26.05 -3.50
C ASN A 181 -5.71 26.66 -2.36
N GLU A 182 -5.95 27.94 -2.05
CA GLU A 182 -5.20 28.68 -1.02
C GLU A 182 -5.38 28.12 0.41
N LYS A 183 -6.38 27.26 0.64
CA LYS A 183 -6.69 26.66 1.95
C LYS A 183 -6.06 25.28 2.15
N LEU A 184 -5.39 24.74 1.11
CA LEU A 184 -4.81 23.41 1.11
C LEU A 184 -3.32 23.46 0.74
N ASN A 185 -2.56 22.55 1.34
CA ASN A 185 -1.16 22.33 0.98
C ASN A 185 -0.91 20.85 0.77
N CYS A 186 -0.14 20.50 -0.27
CA CYS A 186 0.31 19.12 -0.43
C CYS A 186 1.25 18.73 0.72
N SER A 187 0.92 17.71 1.47
CA SER A 187 1.80 17.22 2.55
C SER A 187 3.13 16.69 1.99
N ILE A 188 3.12 16.19 0.75
CA ILE A 188 4.31 15.73 0.03
C ILE A 188 4.53 16.61 -1.20
N ILE A 189 5.67 17.29 -1.25
CA ILE A 189 6.02 18.23 -2.34
C ILE A 189 6.75 17.51 -3.48
N ASN A 190 7.65 16.57 -3.16
CA ASN A 190 8.41 15.83 -4.15
C ASN A 190 7.51 14.88 -4.94
N LYS A 191 7.35 15.17 -6.25
CA LYS A 191 6.45 14.43 -7.15
C LYS A 191 6.83 12.96 -7.34
N GLU A 192 8.11 12.61 -7.21
CA GLU A 192 8.61 11.25 -7.42
C GLU A 192 8.14 10.27 -6.36
N ILE A 193 7.85 10.79 -5.15
CA ILE A 193 7.39 10.01 -4.00
C ILE A 193 5.93 10.30 -3.64
N GLN A 194 5.24 11.14 -4.38
CA GLN A 194 3.80 11.38 -4.21
C GLN A 194 3.01 10.11 -4.55
N SER A 195 2.22 9.63 -3.58
CA SER A 195 1.32 8.50 -3.79
C SER A 195 0.34 8.75 -4.91
N LYS A 196 0.10 7.74 -5.74
CA LYS A 196 -0.92 7.79 -6.80
C LYS A 196 -2.30 7.32 -6.33
N THR A 197 -2.36 6.63 -5.20
CA THR A 197 -3.58 6.00 -4.69
C THR A 197 -4.10 6.63 -3.40
N ILE A 198 -3.24 7.31 -2.63
CA ILE A 198 -3.59 7.98 -1.38
C ILE A 198 -2.99 9.38 -1.39
N ILE A 199 -3.81 10.37 -1.55
CA ILE A 199 -3.38 11.77 -1.51
C ILE A 199 -3.66 12.35 -0.13
N VAL A 200 -2.64 12.92 0.49
CA VAL A 200 -2.73 13.59 1.79
C VAL A 200 -2.45 15.08 1.60
N ALA A 201 -3.32 15.90 2.17
CA ALA A 201 -3.17 17.35 2.14
C ALA A 201 -3.40 17.95 3.52
N ASP A 202 -2.59 18.95 3.85
CA ASP A 202 -2.76 19.75 5.04
C ASP A 202 -3.75 20.88 4.76
N THR A 203 -4.60 21.18 5.74
CA THR A 203 -5.61 22.24 5.67
C THR A 203 -5.20 23.39 6.58
N ILE A 204 -5.38 24.65 6.13
CA ILE A 204 -5.12 25.81 6.98
C ILE A 204 -6.10 25.85 8.14
N ASN A 205 -7.35 25.50 7.90
CA ASN A 205 -8.42 25.43 8.89
C ASN A 205 -8.66 23.99 9.37
N ASN A 206 -9.57 23.81 10.31
CA ASN A 206 -10.00 22.51 10.75
C ASN A 206 -10.51 21.67 9.55
N SER A 207 -9.86 20.54 9.29
CA SER A 207 -10.18 19.62 8.18
C SER A 207 -11.63 19.11 8.22
N GLN A 208 -12.25 19.05 9.40
CA GLN A 208 -13.63 18.61 9.56
C GLN A 208 -14.61 19.50 8.80
N ILE A 209 -14.36 20.83 8.74
CA ILE A 209 -15.21 21.78 8.00
C ILE A 209 -15.26 21.43 6.52
N LEU A 210 -14.11 21.12 5.92
CA LEU A 210 -14.03 20.70 4.51
C LEU A 210 -14.69 19.34 4.30
N ILE A 211 -14.43 18.37 5.19
CA ILE A 211 -15.02 17.04 5.13
C ILE A 211 -16.54 17.11 5.18
N ASP A 212 -17.11 17.91 6.09
CA ASP A 212 -18.56 18.05 6.25
C ASP A 212 -19.21 18.75 5.05
N LYS A 213 -18.55 19.77 4.49
CA LYS A 213 -19.02 20.43 3.25
C LYS A 213 -19.06 19.47 2.06
N LEU A 214 -18.03 18.67 1.87
CA LEU A 214 -18.01 17.66 0.81
C LEU A 214 -19.03 16.56 1.05
N LYS A 215 -19.17 16.11 2.30
CA LYS A 215 -20.17 15.11 2.70
C LYS A 215 -21.60 15.56 2.42
N SER A 216 -21.93 16.85 2.63
CA SER A 216 -23.25 17.40 2.29
C SER A 216 -23.58 17.32 0.79
N LYS A 217 -22.56 17.11 -0.06
CA LYS A 217 -22.66 16.89 -1.50
C LYS A 217 -22.48 15.43 -1.92
N ASN A 218 -22.57 14.51 -0.97
CA ASN A 218 -22.34 13.07 -1.15
C ASN A 218 -20.89 12.70 -1.57
N LEU A 219 -19.93 13.59 -1.33
CA LEU A 219 -18.52 13.35 -1.58
C LEU A 219 -17.80 13.03 -0.26
N ILE A 220 -17.41 11.78 -0.09
CA ILE A 220 -16.82 11.30 1.17
C ILE A 220 -15.32 11.19 1.02
N ILE A 221 -14.59 12.00 1.80
CA ILE A 221 -13.13 11.92 1.95
C ILE A 221 -12.76 11.58 3.40
N GLY A 222 -11.55 11.07 3.61
CA GLY A 222 -11.06 10.71 4.93
C GLY A 222 -10.38 11.87 5.65
N LYS A 223 -10.35 11.80 6.97
CA LYS A 223 -9.47 12.58 7.82
C LYS A 223 -8.05 12.00 7.75
N GLY A 224 -7.03 12.83 7.89
CA GLY A 224 -5.65 12.36 8.03
C GLY A 224 -5.43 11.56 9.31
N TYR A 225 -4.37 10.77 9.35
CA TYR A 225 -4.01 9.97 10.54
C TYR A 225 -3.16 10.71 11.58
N MET A 226 -2.66 11.89 11.23
CA MET A 226 -1.94 12.73 12.18
C MET A 226 -2.92 13.30 13.21
N ASN A 227 -2.47 13.48 14.45
CA ASN A 227 -3.31 13.93 15.58
C ASN A 227 -3.74 15.41 15.51
N ASN A 228 -3.41 16.10 14.45
CA ASN A 228 -3.87 17.46 14.20
C ASN A 228 -5.15 17.42 13.35
N ASN A 229 -6.16 18.22 13.70
CA ASN A 229 -7.39 18.35 12.93
C ASN A 229 -7.20 19.16 11.62
N SER A 230 -5.99 19.19 11.07
CA SER A 230 -5.61 19.99 9.91
C SER A 230 -5.16 19.15 8.72
N GLN A 231 -5.63 17.91 8.59
CA GLN A 231 -5.23 17.03 7.48
C GLN A 231 -6.42 16.26 6.91
N ILE A 232 -6.48 16.20 5.60
CA ILE A 232 -7.43 15.36 4.84
C ILE A 232 -6.68 14.27 4.07
N ARG A 233 -7.41 13.22 3.73
CA ARG A 233 -6.91 12.11 2.93
C ARG A 233 -7.94 11.71 1.89
N ILE A 234 -7.51 11.68 0.63
CA ILE A 234 -8.31 11.31 -0.52
C ILE A 234 -7.81 9.96 -1.05
N ALA A 235 -8.69 8.96 -1.07
CA ALA A 235 -8.40 7.68 -1.71
C ALA A 235 -8.68 7.79 -3.22
N ASN A 236 -7.74 7.35 -4.04
CA ASN A 236 -7.82 7.33 -5.49
C ASN A 236 -7.66 5.88 -6.01
N PHE A 237 -8.60 5.02 -5.64
CA PHE A 237 -8.62 3.62 -6.08
C PHE A 237 -9.31 3.49 -7.44
N PRO A 238 -9.11 2.38 -8.17
CA PRO A 238 -9.75 2.14 -9.48
C PRO A 238 -11.27 2.18 -9.46
N THR A 239 -11.90 1.88 -8.34
CA THR A 239 -13.36 1.96 -8.16
C THR A 239 -13.93 3.39 -8.21
N HIS A 240 -13.10 4.41 -8.03
CA HIS A 240 -13.51 5.79 -8.22
C HIS A 240 -13.36 6.15 -9.70
N SER A 241 -14.46 6.53 -10.36
CA SER A 241 -14.43 6.93 -11.76
C SER A 241 -13.70 8.29 -11.95
N LYS A 242 -13.32 8.62 -13.17
CA LYS A 242 -12.73 9.93 -13.51
C LYS A 242 -13.69 11.05 -13.17
N GLU A 243 -14.94 10.89 -13.57
CA GLU A 243 -16.02 11.85 -13.36
C GLU A 243 -16.24 12.13 -11.85
N SER A 244 -16.17 11.09 -11.02
CA SER A 244 -16.28 11.24 -9.56
C SER A 244 -15.13 12.07 -8.97
N ILE A 245 -13.91 11.87 -9.48
CA ILE A 245 -12.74 12.63 -9.05
C ILE A 245 -12.77 14.06 -9.60
N GLU A 246 -13.20 14.26 -10.84
CA GLU A 246 -13.39 15.58 -11.44
C GLU A 246 -14.43 16.39 -10.64
N LEU A 247 -15.56 15.78 -10.31
CA LEU A 247 -16.58 16.41 -9.45
C LEU A 247 -16.02 16.77 -8.07
N LEU A 248 -15.24 15.87 -7.45
CA LEU A 248 -14.59 16.16 -6.17
C LEU A 248 -13.65 17.37 -6.28
N CYS A 249 -12.85 17.45 -7.33
CA CYS A 249 -11.93 18.55 -7.58
C CYS A 249 -12.67 19.88 -7.80
N ASP A 250 -13.75 19.86 -8.57
CA ASP A 250 -14.60 21.03 -8.80
C ASP A 250 -15.23 21.55 -7.50
N GLU A 251 -15.67 20.65 -6.62
CA GLU A 251 -16.23 21.05 -5.34
C GLU A 251 -15.16 21.56 -4.36
N ILE A 252 -13.95 21.00 -4.38
CA ILE A 252 -12.81 21.53 -3.59
C ILE A 252 -12.46 22.96 -4.05
N ASN A 253 -12.48 23.24 -5.36
CA ASN A 253 -12.20 24.58 -5.90
C ASN A 253 -13.23 25.64 -5.51
N LYS A 254 -14.46 25.25 -5.14
CA LYS A 254 -15.53 26.17 -4.70
C LYS A 254 -15.48 26.47 -3.19
N ILE A 255 -14.64 25.80 -2.43
CA ILE A 255 -14.53 25.90 -0.97
C ILE A 255 -13.38 26.79 -0.56
#